data_8264e37fbc83c0bb19d60f0dbb9534dd
#
_entry.id   8264e37fbc83c0bb19d60f0dbb9534dd
#
_cell.length_a   1.000
_cell.length_b   1.000
_cell.length_c   1.000
_cell.angle_alpha   90.00
_cell.angle_beta   90.00
_cell.angle_gamma   90.00
#
_symmetry.space_group_name_H-M   'P 1'
#
loop_
_entity.id
_entity.type
_entity.pdbx_description
1 polymer ?
#
loop_
_entity_poly.entity_id
_entity_poly.type
_entity_poly.pdbx_seq_one_letter_code
_entity_poly.pdbx_strand_id
1 'polypeptide(L)'
;HDYEGIAVNDAEKPRLVNDLGRNANFILRNHGLLTVGPSVADAFLVMFNLQRACEIQVRALSAKVKEVDPRIVAGVKANVAMVTKGMGGQIAWPALLRKLARVNPGHES
;
A
#
# COMPACT_ATOMS: atom_id res chain seq x y z
N HIS A 1 12.59 3.55 -5.58
CA HIS A 1 12.80 4.29 -6.83
C HIS A 1 13.24 5.72 -6.53
N ASP A 2 14.25 6.19 -7.23
CA ASP A 2 14.75 7.55 -7.06
C ASP A 2 13.82 8.57 -7.76
N TYR A 3 13.79 9.80 -7.22
CA TYR A 3 12.94 10.85 -7.76
C TYR A 3 13.51 11.40 -9.08
N GLU A 4 12.75 11.27 -10.16
CA GLU A 4 13.11 11.74 -11.51
C GLU A 4 12.27 12.96 -11.95
N GLY A 5 11.52 13.59 -11.03
CA GLY A 5 10.61 14.70 -11.33
C GLY A 5 9.16 14.24 -11.46
N ILE A 6 8.35 15.01 -12.16
CA ILE A 6 6.96 14.64 -12.45
C ILE A 6 6.98 13.53 -13.50
N ALA A 7 6.29 12.41 -13.23
CA ALA A 7 6.26 11.22 -14.07
C ALA A 7 5.51 11.42 -15.40
N VAL A 8 6.03 12.28 -16.26
CA VAL A 8 5.50 12.56 -17.61
C VAL A 8 6.28 11.85 -18.72
N ASN A 9 7.42 11.22 -18.37
CA ASN A 9 8.31 10.59 -19.33
C ASN A 9 8.09 9.08 -19.35
N ASP A 10 7.68 8.56 -20.51
CA ASP A 10 7.49 7.12 -20.72
C ASP A 10 8.77 6.30 -20.47
N ALA A 11 9.94 6.89 -20.61
CA ALA A 11 11.21 6.24 -20.34
C ALA A 11 11.41 5.89 -18.84
N GLU A 12 10.68 6.50 -17.92
CA GLU A 12 10.69 6.16 -16.49
C GLU A 12 9.96 4.84 -16.19
N LYS A 13 8.91 4.52 -16.94
CA LYS A 13 8.05 3.34 -16.70
C LYS A 13 8.82 2.02 -16.57
N PRO A 14 9.78 1.68 -17.46
CA PRO A 14 10.56 0.45 -17.31
C PRO A 14 11.36 0.39 -16.00
N ARG A 15 11.89 1.53 -15.54
CA ARG A 15 12.65 1.62 -14.29
C ARG A 15 11.74 1.45 -13.07
N LEU A 16 10.56 2.09 -13.07
CA LEU A 16 9.55 1.91 -12.04
C LEU A 16 9.12 0.43 -11.93
N VAL A 17 8.85 -0.22 -13.05
CA VAL A 17 8.46 -1.63 -13.08
C VAL A 17 9.58 -2.52 -12.57
N ASN A 18 10.83 -2.25 -12.98
CA ASN A 18 12.01 -2.99 -12.51
C ASN A 18 12.20 -2.84 -11.00
N ASP A 19 12.10 -1.63 -10.48
CA ASP A 19 12.30 -1.34 -9.05
C ASP A 19 11.17 -1.89 -8.18
N LEU A 20 9.93 -1.88 -8.68
CA LEU A 20 8.79 -2.52 -8.03
C LEU A 20 8.98 -4.05 -7.96
N GLY A 21 9.49 -4.65 -9.03
CA GLY A 21 9.72 -6.08 -9.14
C GLY A 21 8.44 -6.89 -8.88
N ARG A 22 8.49 -7.79 -7.88
CA ARG A 22 7.36 -8.66 -7.50
C ARG A 22 6.60 -8.15 -6.26
N ASN A 23 6.81 -6.90 -5.88
CA ASN A 23 6.14 -6.30 -4.73
C ASN A 23 4.83 -5.62 -5.16
N ALA A 24 3.91 -5.46 -4.21
CA ALA A 24 2.64 -4.76 -4.44
C ALA A 24 2.72 -3.27 -4.09
N ASN A 25 3.82 -2.84 -3.49
CA ASN A 25 3.99 -1.48 -3.00
C ASN A 25 5.46 -1.11 -2.90
N PHE A 26 5.75 0.16 -2.99
CA PHE A 26 7.06 0.72 -2.64
C PHE A 26 6.99 2.22 -2.36
N ILE A 27 8.05 2.73 -1.76
CA ILE A 27 8.22 4.14 -1.45
C ILE A 27 9.02 4.78 -2.56
N LEU A 28 8.46 5.83 -3.16
CA LEU A 28 9.15 6.68 -4.12
C LEU A 28 9.85 7.78 -3.34
N ARG A 29 11.18 7.88 -3.46
CA ARG A 29 11.98 8.90 -2.75
C ARG A 29 11.52 10.30 -3.11
N ASN A 30 11.32 11.15 -2.10
CA ASN A 30 10.88 12.54 -2.24
C ASN A 30 9.57 12.73 -3.04
N HIS A 31 8.78 11.67 -3.22
CA HIS A 31 7.53 11.73 -3.98
C HIS A 31 6.35 11.20 -3.17
N GLY A 32 6.41 9.95 -2.70
CA GLY A 32 5.31 9.36 -1.93
C GLY A 32 5.26 7.84 -1.99
N LEU A 33 4.05 7.31 -1.93
CA LEU A 33 3.79 5.88 -1.90
C LEU A 33 3.17 5.42 -3.22
N LEU A 34 3.52 4.22 -3.68
CA LEU A 34 2.89 3.59 -4.82
C LEU A 34 2.43 2.18 -4.45
N THR A 35 1.21 1.84 -4.85
CA THR A 35 0.66 0.50 -4.66
C THR A 35 0.00 0.00 -5.94
N VAL A 36 0.09 -1.29 -6.15
CA VAL A 36 -0.57 -2.01 -7.23
C VAL A 36 -1.34 -3.20 -6.68
N GLY A 37 -2.35 -3.64 -7.40
CA GLY A 37 -3.15 -4.79 -7.01
C GLY A 37 -3.97 -5.33 -8.18
N PRO A 38 -4.54 -6.54 -8.05
CA PRO A 38 -5.41 -7.11 -9.07
C PRO A 38 -6.71 -6.34 -9.28
N SER A 39 -7.10 -5.53 -8.29
CA SER A 39 -8.24 -4.61 -8.39
C SER A 39 -7.95 -3.29 -7.69
N VAL A 40 -8.77 -2.26 -7.98
CA VAL A 40 -8.72 -0.96 -7.28
C VAL A 40 -8.93 -1.15 -5.77
N ALA A 41 -9.83 -2.04 -5.37
CA ALA A 41 -10.10 -2.36 -3.97
C ALA A 41 -8.87 -2.92 -3.25
N ASP A 42 -8.11 -3.80 -3.91
CA ASP A 42 -6.90 -4.38 -3.34
C ASP A 42 -5.78 -3.35 -3.28
N ALA A 43 -5.55 -2.58 -4.35
CA ALA A 43 -4.55 -1.52 -4.36
C ALA A 43 -4.84 -0.46 -3.28
N PHE A 44 -6.11 -0.08 -3.11
CA PHE A 44 -6.53 0.84 -2.05
C PHE A 44 -6.26 0.30 -0.65
N LEU A 45 -6.60 -0.97 -0.39
CA LEU A 45 -6.36 -1.59 0.92
C LEU A 45 -4.87 -1.65 1.25
N VAL A 46 -4.03 -1.97 0.27
CA VAL A 46 -2.58 -1.96 0.42
C VAL A 46 -2.08 -0.54 0.71
N MET A 47 -2.56 0.47 -0.02
CA MET A 47 -2.21 1.87 0.21
C MET A 47 -2.60 2.33 1.62
N PHE A 48 -3.81 2.01 2.05
CA PHE A 48 -4.28 2.36 3.40
C PHE A 48 -3.37 1.79 4.48
N ASN A 49 -3.01 0.51 4.37
CA ASN A 49 -2.14 -0.15 5.34
C ASN A 49 -0.70 0.40 5.29
N LEU A 50 -0.16 0.63 4.10
CA LEU A 50 1.18 1.20 3.92
C LEU A 50 1.27 2.60 4.52
N GLN A 51 0.31 3.47 4.24
CA GLN A 51 0.23 4.82 4.82
C GLN A 51 0.21 4.76 6.35
N ARG A 52 -0.63 3.89 6.93
CA ARG A 52 -0.70 3.70 8.39
C ARG A 52 0.61 3.18 8.98
N ALA A 53 1.26 2.24 8.31
CA ALA A 53 2.56 1.73 8.74
C ALA A 53 3.62 2.84 8.75
N CYS A 54 3.67 3.67 7.71
CA CYS A 54 4.57 4.82 7.64
C CYS A 54 4.31 5.83 8.77
N GLU A 55 3.04 6.17 9.03
CA GLU A 55 2.67 7.07 10.14
C GLU A 55 3.12 6.54 11.50
N ILE A 56 2.90 5.25 11.75
CA ILE A 56 3.31 4.60 13.00
C ILE A 56 4.83 4.61 13.12
N GLN A 57 5.53 4.25 12.05
CA GLN A 57 6.99 4.18 12.05
C GLN A 57 7.62 5.55 12.31
N VAL A 58 7.17 6.60 11.64
CA VAL A 58 7.69 7.96 11.84
C VAL A 58 7.50 8.39 13.29
N ARG A 59 6.37 8.08 13.91
CA ARG A 59 6.13 8.38 15.34
C ARG A 59 7.00 7.55 16.28
N ALA A 60 7.30 6.31 15.92
CA ALA A 60 8.09 5.40 16.74
C ALA A 60 9.60 5.66 16.64
N LEU A 61 10.11 6.30 15.58
CA LEU A 61 11.54 6.54 15.33
C LEU A 61 12.23 7.38 16.42
N SER A 62 11.45 8.16 17.19
CA SER A 62 11.99 8.96 18.32
C SER A 62 12.22 8.14 19.59
N ALA A 63 11.79 6.88 19.61
CA ALA A 63 11.87 6.00 20.78
C ALA A 63 12.69 4.74 20.48
N LYS A 64 13.14 4.06 21.54
CA LYS A 64 13.73 2.73 21.39
C LYS A 64 12.65 1.73 21.05
N VAL A 65 12.62 1.27 19.81
CA VAL A 65 11.68 0.26 19.34
C VAL A 65 12.25 -1.14 19.47
N LYS A 66 11.37 -2.11 19.76
CA LYS A 66 11.69 -3.53 19.70
C LYS A 66 11.33 -4.04 18.31
N GLU A 67 12.34 -4.51 17.58
CA GLU A 67 12.12 -5.08 16.25
C GLU A 67 11.40 -6.43 16.34
N VAL A 68 10.60 -6.74 15.32
CA VAL A 68 9.96 -8.04 15.16
C VAL A 68 11.01 -9.03 14.67
N ASP A 69 10.97 -10.26 15.19
CA ASP A 69 11.86 -11.34 14.76
C ASP A 69 11.81 -11.52 13.23
N PRO A 70 12.96 -11.48 12.53
CA PRO A 70 13.01 -11.61 11.08
C PRO A 70 12.34 -12.88 10.55
N ARG A 71 12.30 -13.97 11.34
CA ARG A 71 11.61 -15.23 10.98
C ARG A 71 10.10 -15.04 10.90
N ILE A 72 9.53 -14.19 11.76
CA ILE A 72 8.12 -13.83 11.72
C ILE A 72 7.84 -12.97 10.49
N VAL A 73 8.67 -11.96 10.25
CA VAL A 73 8.54 -11.07 9.08
C VAL A 73 8.56 -11.85 7.77
N ALA A 74 9.47 -12.81 7.63
CA ALA A 74 9.57 -13.65 6.44
C ALA A 74 8.29 -14.45 6.16
N GLY A 75 7.53 -14.85 7.19
CA GLY A 75 6.28 -15.61 7.05
C GLY A 75 5.02 -14.77 6.81
N VAL A 76 5.06 -13.47 7.07
CA VAL A 76 3.84 -12.62 7.09
C VAL A 76 3.08 -12.66 5.76
N LYS A 77 3.77 -12.56 4.61
CA LYS A 77 3.14 -12.55 3.29
C LYS A 77 2.31 -13.82 3.04
N ALA A 78 2.86 -14.97 3.36
CA ALA A 78 2.17 -16.25 3.21
C ALA A 78 0.99 -16.37 4.17
N ASN A 79 1.17 -15.97 5.43
CA ASN A 79 0.11 -15.98 6.45
C ASN A 79 -1.06 -15.07 6.07
N VAL A 80 -0.79 -13.86 5.61
CA VAL A 80 -1.84 -12.93 5.14
C VAL A 80 -2.59 -13.53 3.95
N ALA A 81 -1.90 -14.08 2.96
CA ALA A 81 -2.54 -14.72 1.81
C ALA A 81 -3.45 -15.89 2.22
N MET A 82 -3.01 -16.71 3.19
CA MET A 82 -3.78 -17.82 3.73
C MET A 82 -5.06 -17.35 4.45
N VAL A 83 -4.96 -16.33 5.29
CA VAL A 83 -6.09 -15.83 6.08
C VAL A 83 -7.10 -15.09 5.22
N THR A 84 -6.65 -14.24 4.33
CA THR A 84 -7.53 -13.42 3.47
C THR A 84 -8.02 -14.16 2.23
N LYS A 85 -7.37 -15.27 1.87
CA LYS A 85 -7.62 -16.01 0.61
C LYS A 85 -7.57 -15.08 -0.63
N GLY A 86 -6.80 -14.01 -0.56
CA GLY A 86 -6.70 -13.00 -1.62
C GLY A 86 -7.92 -12.08 -1.75
N MET A 87 -8.90 -12.16 -0.84
CA MET A 87 -10.17 -11.39 -0.93
C MET A 87 -10.17 -10.12 -0.06
N GLY A 88 -9.03 -9.71 0.48
CA GLY A 88 -8.97 -8.58 1.42
C GLY A 88 -9.65 -7.31 0.90
N GLY A 89 -9.36 -6.91 -0.32
CA GLY A 89 -10.00 -5.76 -0.98
C GLY A 89 -11.49 -5.96 -1.16
N GLN A 90 -11.91 -7.11 -1.65
CA GLN A 90 -13.32 -7.43 -1.89
C GLN A 90 -14.16 -7.41 -0.60
N ILE A 91 -13.59 -7.81 0.53
CA ILE A 91 -14.28 -7.77 1.83
C ILE A 91 -14.42 -6.33 2.34
N ALA A 92 -13.34 -5.53 2.24
CA ALA A 92 -13.33 -4.18 2.78
C ALA A 92 -14.10 -3.17 1.91
N TRP A 93 -14.02 -3.30 0.58
CA TRP A 93 -14.51 -2.29 -0.37
C TRP A 93 -15.99 -1.94 -0.23
N PRO A 94 -16.93 -2.89 -0.15
CA PRO A 94 -18.35 -2.55 0.01
C PRO A 94 -18.65 -1.79 1.30
N ALA A 95 -17.91 -2.06 2.38
CA ALA A 95 -18.05 -1.33 3.64
C ALA A 95 -17.55 0.11 3.52
N LEU A 96 -16.45 0.32 2.79
CA LEU A 96 -15.88 1.64 2.51
C LEU A 96 -16.83 2.47 1.63
N LEU A 97 -17.42 1.89 0.59
CA LEU A 97 -18.42 2.56 -0.25
C LEU A 97 -19.66 2.97 0.56
N ARG A 98 -20.18 2.09 1.43
CA ARG A 98 -21.29 2.46 2.33
C ARG A 98 -20.92 3.58 3.29
N LYS A 99 -19.67 3.61 3.78
CA LYS A 99 -19.16 4.73 4.59
C LYS A 99 -19.11 6.00 3.77
N LEU A 100 -18.54 5.96 2.57
CA LEU A 100 -18.42 7.08 1.66
C LEU A 100 -19.78 7.70 1.35
N ALA A 101 -20.77 6.88 0.99
CA ALA A 101 -22.13 7.34 0.72
C ALA A 101 -22.78 8.09 1.91
N ARG A 102 -22.40 7.74 3.15
CA ARG A 102 -22.89 8.44 4.35
C ARG A 102 -22.16 9.75 4.64
N VAL A 103 -20.85 9.79 4.42
CA VAL A 103 -20.02 10.95 4.81
C VAL A 103 -19.84 11.96 3.68
N ASN A 104 -20.04 11.55 2.45
CA ASN A 104 -19.94 12.38 1.26
C ASN A 104 -21.01 11.98 0.23
N PRO A 105 -22.30 12.25 0.51
CA PRO A 105 -23.38 11.97 -0.43
C PRO A 105 -23.17 12.77 -1.71
N GLY A 106 -23.38 12.14 -2.87
CA GLY A 106 -23.12 12.76 -4.18
C GLY A 106 -21.70 12.56 -4.74
N HIS A 107 -20.89 11.72 -4.12
CA HIS A 107 -19.54 11.38 -4.63
C HIS A 107 -19.54 10.67 -6.00
N GLU A 108 -20.70 10.22 -6.47
CA GLU A 108 -20.90 9.58 -7.78
C GLU A 108 -21.34 10.58 -8.88
N SER A 109 -21.54 11.88 -8.55
CA SER A 109 -22.01 12.92 -9.48
C SER A 109 -20.87 13.67 -10.16
#